data_63d787e71da0d7d07bd400a4a9744498
#
_entry.id   63d787e71da0d7d07bd400a4a9744498
#
_cell.length_a   1.000
_cell.length_b   1.000
_cell.length_c   1.000
_cell.angle_alpha   90.00
_cell.angle_beta   90.00
_cell.angle_gamma   90.00
#
_symmetry.space_group_name_H-M   'P 1'
#
loop_
_entity.id
_entity.type
_entity.pdbx_description
1 polymer ?
#
loop_
_entity_poly.entity_id
_entity_poly.type
_entity_poly.pdbx_seq_one_letter_code
_entity_poly.pdbx_strand_id
1 'polypeptide(L)'
;MAETQFVQHVAIGEVHVLRLANPPVNTLRTEIRAGLYVGMKAARAADAKAVVIIGTGRMFCAGAEMTEFGKPRVPPSLTEVFEQFESFPGLTVAAIHGSALGGGLEVALACHARVAVADANLGLPEVKRGFVPGAGGTQRLPRLIGPEAALKIIVPGDPVKATEALKLGFVDAIIDGDLEAGAIAFARANLGRNFTLARNRTDKIAGQDMAAFDAAAAALLKRARGQESPKGCVEAVRASFTLPFE
;
A
#
# COMPACT_ATOMS: atom_id res chain seq x y z
N MET A 1 -23.42 2.23 -13.31
CA MET A 1 -21.98 2.43 -13.08
C MET A 1 -21.80 3.74 -12.31
N ALA A 2 -21.24 3.69 -11.12
CA ALA A 2 -20.97 4.91 -10.36
C ALA A 2 -19.58 5.42 -10.77
N GLU A 3 -19.50 6.16 -11.86
CA GLU A 3 -18.33 6.95 -12.17
C GLU A 3 -18.30 8.14 -11.23
N THR A 4 -17.38 8.12 -10.26
CA THR A 4 -16.92 9.38 -9.69
C THR A 4 -15.88 9.96 -10.65
N GLN A 5 -15.85 11.27 -10.81
CA GLN A 5 -14.86 11.95 -11.68
C GLN A 5 -13.40 11.54 -11.38
N PHE A 6 -13.10 11.00 -10.19
CA PHE A 6 -11.77 10.72 -9.67
C PHE A 6 -11.42 9.22 -9.56
N VAL A 7 -12.41 8.31 -9.65
CA VAL A 7 -12.18 6.87 -9.72
C VAL A 7 -13.10 6.30 -10.79
N GLN A 8 -12.48 5.79 -11.86
CA GLN A 8 -13.20 5.12 -12.94
C GLN A 8 -13.32 3.64 -12.61
N HIS A 9 -14.54 3.11 -12.66
CA HIS A 9 -14.83 1.69 -12.43
C HIS A 9 -15.22 1.01 -13.74
N VAL A 10 -14.42 0.03 -14.16
CA VAL A 10 -14.65 -0.73 -15.41
C VAL A 10 -14.73 -2.22 -15.09
N ALA A 11 -15.76 -2.89 -15.58
CA ALA A 11 -15.89 -4.35 -15.49
C ALA A 11 -15.31 -5.00 -16.75
N ILE A 12 -14.38 -5.94 -16.58
CA ILE A 12 -13.73 -6.70 -17.66
C ILE A 12 -13.95 -8.19 -17.39
N GLY A 13 -15.18 -8.65 -17.63
CA GLY A 13 -15.65 -9.95 -17.20
C GLY A 13 -15.71 -10.05 -15.67
N GLU A 14 -15.09 -11.06 -15.09
CA GLU A 14 -15.02 -11.29 -13.64
C GLU A 14 -13.97 -10.45 -12.89
N VAL A 15 -13.13 -9.69 -13.63
CA VAL A 15 -12.14 -8.78 -13.06
C VAL A 15 -12.61 -7.35 -13.23
N HIS A 16 -12.75 -6.61 -12.14
CA HIS A 16 -13.07 -5.20 -12.18
C HIS A 16 -11.81 -4.36 -12.02
N VAL A 17 -11.75 -3.20 -12.65
CA VAL A 17 -10.62 -2.26 -12.57
C VAL A 17 -11.09 -0.95 -11.97
N LEU A 18 -10.41 -0.49 -10.93
CA LEU A 18 -10.57 0.84 -10.32
C LEU A 18 -9.37 1.69 -10.69
N ARG A 19 -9.56 2.68 -11.59
CA ARG A 19 -8.50 3.58 -12.00
C ARG A 19 -8.56 4.86 -11.18
N LEU A 20 -7.49 5.17 -10.45
CA LEU A 20 -7.33 6.45 -9.76
C LEU A 20 -7.06 7.52 -10.82
N ALA A 21 -7.92 8.53 -10.93
CA ALA A 21 -7.90 9.54 -11.97
C ALA A 21 -7.88 10.96 -11.39
N ASN A 22 -6.86 11.26 -10.58
CA ASN A 22 -6.60 12.57 -10.00
C ASN A 22 -5.21 13.08 -10.40
N PRO A 23 -5.01 13.45 -11.70
CA PRO A 23 -3.71 13.92 -12.16
C PRO A 23 -3.30 15.21 -11.40
N PRO A 24 -1.98 15.48 -11.30
CA PRO A 24 -0.89 14.76 -11.97
C PRO A 24 -0.37 13.55 -11.19
N VAL A 25 -0.76 13.35 -9.91
CA VAL A 25 -0.08 12.40 -9.02
C VAL A 25 -1.01 11.50 -8.19
N ASN A 26 -2.30 11.53 -8.46
CA ASN A 26 -3.30 10.66 -7.83
C ASN A 26 -3.28 10.71 -6.29
N THR A 27 -3.22 11.92 -5.69
CA THR A 27 -3.28 12.05 -4.23
C THR A 27 -4.60 11.52 -3.67
N LEU A 28 -4.56 10.94 -2.46
CA LEU A 28 -5.70 10.31 -1.78
C LEU A 28 -6.62 11.34 -1.11
N ARG A 29 -7.09 12.30 -1.92
CA ARG A 29 -8.10 13.25 -1.49
C ARG A 29 -9.44 12.56 -1.19
N THR A 30 -10.34 13.24 -0.52
CA THR A 30 -11.64 12.70 -0.11
C THR A 30 -12.39 12.01 -1.25
N GLU A 31 -12.39 12.58 -2.47
CA GLU A 31 -13.12 12.03 -3.61
C GLU A 31 -12.50 10.74 -4.14
N ILE A 32 -11.16 10.60 -4.07
CA ILE A 32 -10.47 9.34 -4.40
C ILE A 32 -10.83 8.26 -3.37
N ARG A 33 -10.80 8.59 -2.07
CA ARG A 33 -11.18 7.65 -1.01
C ARG A 33 -12.63 7.21 -1.16
N ALA A 34 -13.54 8.16 -1.40
CA ALA A 34 -14.96 7.87 -1.64
C ALA A 34 -15.16 7.01 -2.90
N GLY A 35 -14.46 7.32 -3.99
CA GLY A 35 -14.53 6.56 -5.23
C GLY A 35 -14.03 5.13 -5.07
N LEU A 36 -12.91 4.91 -4.36
CA LEU A 36 -12.43 3.56 -4.04
C LEU A 36 -13.43 2.78 -3.19
N TYR A 37 -13.96 3.41 -2.14
CA TYR A 37 -14.97 2.79 -1.28
C TYR A 37 -16.21 2.36 -2.04
N VAL A 38 -16.77 3.26 -2.86
CA VAL A 38 -17.97 2.98 -3.68
C VAL A 38 -17.66 1.94 -4.76
N GLY A 39 -16.50 2.05 -5.43
CA GLY A 39 -16.08 1.10 -6.46
C GLY A 39 -15.93 -0.33 -5.93
N MET A 40 -15.35 -0.50 -4.72
CA MET A 40 -15.25 -1.81 -4.08
C MET A 40 -16.62 -2.39 -3.72
N LYS A 41 -17.53 -1.56 -3.20
CA LYS A 41 -18.91 -2.01 -2.93
C LYS A 41 -19.64 -2.41 -4.22
N ALA A 42 -19.45 -1.67 -5.30
CA ALA A 42 -20.04 -2.00 -6.60
C ALA A 42 -19.45 -3.30 -7.18
N ALA A 43 -18.13 -3.50 -7.08
CA ALA A 43 -17.48 -4.75 -7.49
C ALA A 43 -18.00 -5.96 -6.70
N ARG A 44 -18.16 -5.80 -5.37
CA ARG A 44 -18.75 -6.82 -4.49
C ARG A 44 -20.20 -7.14 -4.90
N ALA A 45 -21.01 -6.13 -5.13
CA ALA A 45 -22.42 -6.31 -5.53
C ALA A 45 -22.58 -6.98 -6.91
N ALA A 46 -21.60 -6.83 -7.78
CA ALA A 46 -21.52 -7.46 -9.09
C ALA A 46 -20.85 -8.86 -9.07
N ASP A 47 -20.55 -9.41 -7.89
CA ASP A 47 -19.89 -10.70 -7.70
C ASP A 47 -18.53 -10.81 -8.45
N ALA A 48 -17.81 -9.69 -8.56
CA ALA A 48 -16.49 -9.68 -9.16
C ALA A 48 -15.55 -10.65 -8.41
N LYS A 49 -14.76 -11.42 -9.16
CA LYS A 49 -13.81 -12.39 -8.59
C LYS A 49 -12.46 -11.75 -8.26
N ALA A 50 -12.15 -10.65 -8.92
CA ALA A 50 -10.98 -9.84 -8.59
C ALA A 50 -11.23 -8.35 -8.84
N VAL A 51 -10.48 -7.50 -8.11
CA VAL A 51 -10.42 -6.06 -8.35
C VAL A 51 -8.97 -5.64 -8.51
N VAL A 52 -8.66 -4.98 -9.63
CA VAL A 52 -7.37 -4.35 -9.90
C VAL A 52 -7.47 -2.86 -9.58
N ILE A 53 -6.58 -2.34 -8.75
CA ILE A 53 -6.44 -0.91 -8.47
C ILE A 53 -5.21 -0.40 -9.23
N ILE A 54 -5.37 0.63 -10.07
CA ILE A 54 -4.31 1.19 -10.89
C ILE A 54 -4.40 2.72 -10.92
N GLY A 55 -3.29 3.43 -11.02
CA GLY A 55 -3.29 4.87 -11.25
C GLY A 55 -3.40 5.21 -12.74
N THR A 56 -4.01 6.36 -13.07
CA THR A 56 -3.89 6.95 -14.41
C THR A 56 -2.71 7.92 -14.45
N GLY A 57 -2.26 8.27 -15.67
CA GLY A 57 -1.18 9.22 -15.87
C GLY A 57 0.19 8.67 -15.48
N ARG A 58 1.00 9.47 -14.77
CA ARG A 58 2.44 9.18 -14.61
C ARG A 58 2.80 8.29 -13.42
N MET A 59 1.89 8.03 -12.50
CA MET A 59 2.18 7.21 -11.31
C MET A 59 0.93 6.60 -10.68
N PHE A 60 1.14 5.60 -9.87
CA PHE A 60 0.07 4.96 -9.11
C PHE A 60 -0.59 5.94 -8.14
N CYS A 61 0.17 6.44 -7.13
CA CYS A 61 -0.35 7.37 -6.13
C CYS A 61 0.79 7.99 -5.31
N ALA A 62 0.78 9.32 -5.16
CA ALA A 62 1.77 10.07 -4.39
C ALA A 62 1.50 10.11 -2.86
N GLY A 63 0.39 9.51 -2.40
CA GLY A 63 0.02 9.48 -0.99
C GLY A 63 -1.08 10.48 -0.61
N ALA A 64 -1.10 10.87 0.66
CA ALA A 64 -2.15 11.70 1.22
C ALA A 64 -2.21 13.09 0.56
N GLU A 65 -3.43 13.64 0.47
CA GLU A 65 -3.65 15.02 0.03
C GLU A 65 -3.28 16.00 1.15
N MET A 66 -2.15 16.70 0.95
CA MET A 66 -1.61 17.60 1.99
C MET A 66 -2.51 18.78 2.31
N THR A 67 -3.35 19.21 1.38
CA THR A 67 -4.29 20.33 1.60
C THR A 67 -5.44 19.97 2.55
N GLU A 68 -5.63 18.68 2.87
CA GLU A 68 -6.61 18.19 3.84
C GLU A 68 -6.06 18.14 5.28
N PHE A 69 -4.73 18.29 5.47
CA PHE A 69 -4.14 18.27 6.82
C PHE A 69 -4.60 19.48 7.65
N GLY A 70 -4.89 19.21 8.91
CA GLY A 70 -5.43 20.22 9.84
C GLY A 70 -6.91 20.57 9.65
N LYS A 71 -7.59 19.96 8.68
CA LYS A 71 -9.03 20.13 8.47
C LYS A 71 -9.83 18.98 9.11
N PRO A 72 -11.12 19.17 9.39
CA PRO A 72 -12.00 18.07 9.82
C PRO A 72 -11.94 16.90 8.86
N ARG A 73 -11.85 15.69 9.40
CA ARG A 73 -11.81 14.48 8.57
C ARG A 73 -13.16 14.23 7.91
N VAL A 74 -13.15 14.02 6.60
CA VAL A 74 -14.33 13.69 5.81
C VAL A 74 -14.30 12.20 5.47
N PRO A 75 -15.34 11.42 5.81
CA PRO A 75 -15.44 10.01 5.45
C PRO A 75 -15.51 9.80 3.91
N PRO A 76 -15.07 8.62 3.45
CA PRO A 76 -14.43 7.57 4.21
C PRO A 76 -12.97 7.89 4.56
N SER A 77 -12.51 7.40 5.71
CA SER A 77 -11.10 7.35 6.07
C SER A 77 -10.36 6.30 5.22
N LEU A 78 -9.01 6.34 5.21
CA LEU A 78 -8.24 5.28 4.55
C LEU A 78 -8.47 3.92 5.22
N THR A 79 -8.67 3.87 6.53
CA THR A 79 -8.98 2.62 7.24
C THR A 79 -10.27 1.99 6.70
N GLU A 80 -11.34 2.77 6.57
CA GLU A 80 -12.61 2.28 6.00
C GLU A 80 -12.46 1.81 4.54
N VAL A 81 -11.61 2.47 3.74
CA VAL A 81 -11.29 2.02 2.38
C VAL A 81 -10.52 0.69 2.41
N PHE A 82 -9.53 0.55 3.30
CA PHE A 82 -8.75 -0.69 3.42
C PHE A 82 -9.58 -1.86 3.92
N GLU A 83 -10.56 -1.63 4.80
CA GLU A 83 -11.54 -2.64 5.20
C GLU A 83 -12.32 -3.19 4.00
N GLN A 84 -12.65 -2.34 3.00
CA GLN A 84 -13.29 -2.82 1.78
C GLN A 84 -12.36 -3.73 0.95
N PHE A 85 -11.05 -3.45 0.92
CA PHE A 85 -10.08 -4.28 0.21
C PHE A 85 -9.85 -5.61 0.95
N GLU A 86 -9.60 -5.52 2.25
CA GLU A 86 -9.25 -6.65 3.10
C GLU A 86 -10.42 -7.62 3.36
N SER A 87 -11.66 -7.11 3.36
CA SER A 87 -12.88 -7.92 3.46
C SER A 87 -13.45 -8.38 2.12
N PHE A 88 -12.81 -8.02 0.99
CA PHE A 88 -13.30 -8.43 -0.33
C PHE A 88 -13.20 -9.96 -0.49
N PRO A 89 -14.26 -10.66 -0.91
CA PRO A 89 -14.27 -12.13 -0.97
C PRO A 89 -13.40 -12.70 -2.10
N GLY A 90 -13.00 -11.85 -3.05
CA GLY A 90 -12.11 -12.20 -4.16
C GLY A 90 -10.71 -11.62 -3.99
N LEU A 91 -9.94 -11.59 -5.06
CA LEU A 91 -8.56 -11.10 -5.09
C LEU A 91 -8.51 -9.58 -5.33
N THR A 92 -7.84 -8.81 -4.48
CA THR A 92 -7.49 -7.40 -4.76
C THR A 92 -6.02 -7.30 -5.17
N VAL A 93 -5.74 -6.59 -6.27
CA VAL A 93 -4.40 -6.44 -6.85
C VAL A 93 -4.09 -4.97 -7.05
N ALA A 94 -3.01 -4.47 -6.46
CA ALA A 94 -2.47 -3.16 -6.80
C ALA A 94 -1.53 -3.27 -8.00
N ALA A 95 -1.77 -2.49 -9.06
CA ALA A 95 -0.95 -2.43 -10.25
C ALA A 95 -0.16 -1.11 -10.27
N ILE A 96 1.14 -1.18 -10.06
CA ILE A 96 1.97 -0.04 -9.68
C ILE A 96 2.90 0.36 -10.82
N HIS A 97 2.80 1.61 -11.28
CA HIS A 97 3.76 2.26 -12.16
C HIS A 97 4.21 3.60 -11.59
N GLY A 98 5.32 4.11 -12.10
CA GLY A 98 5.89 5.38 -11.64
C GLY A 98 6.23 5.34 -10.16
N SER A 99 5.29 5.72 -9.28
CA SER A 99 5.53 5.69 -7.84
C SER A 99 4.27 5.36 -7.04
N ALA A 100 4.46 4.58 -5.95
CA ALA A 100 3.51 4.38 -4.87
C ALA A 100 4.16 4.88 -3.57
N LEU A 101 3.76 6.05 -3.08
CA LEU A 101 4.42 6.71 -1.95
C LEU A 101 3.44 6.98 -0.80
N GLY A 102 3.92 6.81 0.43
CA GLY A 102 3.14 7.08 1.64
C GLY A 102 1.81 6.35 1.63
N GLY A 103 0.70 7.07 1.85
CA GLY A 103 -0.64 6.50 1.76
C GLY A 103 -0.92 5.74 0.47
N GLY A 104 -0.25 6.09 -0.65
CA GLY A 104 -0.35 5.34 -1.90
C GLY A 104 0.26 3.94 -1.82
N LEU A 105 1.40 3.79 -1.13
CA LEU A 105 1.93 2.47 -0.83
C LEU A 105 1.04 1.74 0.19
N GLU A 106 0.47 2.45 1.16
CA GLU A 106 -0.44 1.85 2.15
C GLU A 106 -1.71 1.28 1.48
N VAL A 107 -2.26 1.94 0.44
CA VAL A 107 -3.31 1.38 -0.43
C VAL A 107 -2.87 0.05 -1.05
N ALA A 108 -1.66 0.02 -1.61
CA ALA A 108 -1.14 -1.20 -2.23
C ALA A 108 -0.89 -2.33 -1.21
N LEU A 109 -0.39 -1.99 -0.01
CA LEU A 109 -0.15 -2.96 1.07
C LEU A 109 -1.43 -3.54 1.67
N ALA A 110 -2.56 -2.85 1.55
CA ALA A 110 -3.88 -3.34 1.96
C ALA A 110 -4.50 -4.32 0.93
N CYS A 111 -4.00 -4.36 -0.30
CA CYS A 111 -4.42 -5.35 -1.29
C CYS A 111 -3.84 -6.74 -0.99
N HIS A 112 -4.48 -7.79 -1.52
CA HIS A 112 -3.97 -9.16 -1.43
C HIS A 112 -2.64 -9.33 -2.15
N ALA A 113 -2.51 -8.76 -3.37
CA ALA A 113 -1.31 -8.84 -4.19
C ALA A 113 -0.92 -7.48 -4.78
N ARG A 114 0.34 -7.34 -5.17
CA ARG A 114 0.95 -6.15 -5.76
C ARG A 114 1.77 -6.57 -6.97
N VAL A 115 1.44 -6.02 -8.13
CA VAL A 115 2.25 -6.15 -9.35
C VAL A 115 2.78 -4.78 -9.75
N ALA A 116 3.93 -4.71 -10.38
CA ALA A 116 4.54 -3.42 -10.71
C ALA A 116 5.34 -3.49 -12.02
N VAL A 117 5.54 -2.33 -12.66
CA VAL A 117 6.60 -2.20 -13.67
C VAL A 117 7.96 -2.14 -12.98
N ALA A 118 9.01 -2.61 -13.65
CA ALA A 118 10.34 -2.82 -13.04
C ALA A 118 10.96 -1.56 -12.42
N ASP A 119 10.72 -0.39 -13.01
CA ASP A 119 11.28 0.90 -12.62
C ASP A 119 10.42 1.69 -11.63
N ALA A 120 9.26 1.17 -11.23
CA ALA A 120 8.41 1.82 -10.24
C ALA A 120 9.12 2.00 -8.90
N ASN A 121 8.77 3.10 -8.18
CA ASN A 121 9.34 3.43 -6.87
C ASN A 121 8.28 3.23 -5.77
N LEU A 122 8.63 2.50 -4.73
CA LEU A 122 7.74 2.18 -3.62
C LEU A 122 8.38 2.63 -2.30
N GLY A 123 7.67 3.42 -1.49
CA GLY A 123 8.24 3.90 -0.22
C GLY A 123 7.24 4.59 0.70
N LEU A 124 7.68 4.80 1.94
CA LEU A 124 6.94 5.50 3.00
C LEU A 124 7.74 6.74 3.44
N PRO A 125 7.67 7.86 2.67
CA PRO A 125 8.53 9.03 2.88
C PRO A 125 7.99 10.02 3.92
N GLU A 126 6.99 9.67 4.71
CA GLU A 126 6.32 10.54 5.69
C GLU A 126 7.31 11.14 6.67
N VAL A 127 8.33 10.37 7.06
CA VAL A 127 9.40 10.81 7.98
C VAL A 127 10.13 12.07 7.48
N LYS A 128 10.29 12.24 6.17
CA LYS A 128 10.93 13.44 5.57
C LYS A 128 10.11 14.72 5.75
N ARG A 129 8.86 14.58 6.18
CA ARG A 129 7.93 15.68 6.49
C ARG A 129 7.58 15.76 7.97
N GLY A 130 8.30 15.01 8.83
CA GLY A 130 8.07 15.00 10.26
C GLY A 130 6.92 14.11 10.73
N PHE A 131 6.40 13.22 9.88
CA PHE A 131 5.29 12.32 10.20
C PHE A 131 5.74 10.87 10.30
N VAL A 132 4.89 10.05 10.91
CA VAL A 132 4.94 8.58 10.87
C VAL A 132 3.87 8.11 9.88
N PRO A 133 4.11 7.08 9.06
CA PRO A 133 3.06 6.51 8.20
C PRO A 133 1.82 6.13 9.01
N GLY A 134 0.67 6.70 8.64
CA GLY A 134 -0.51 6.75 9.53
C GLY A 134 -1.65 5.81 9.17
N ALA A 135 -1.59 5.11 8.02
CA ALA A 135 -2.66 4.21 7.60
C ALA A 135 -2.26 2.72 7.62
N GLY A 136 -1.27 2.39 8.46
CA GLY A 136 -0.86 1.01 8.73
C GLY A 136 0.30 0.51 7.88
N GLY A 137 1.02 1.37 7.18
CA GLY A 137 2.25 1.00 6.46
C GLY A 137 3.31 0.45 7.39
N THR A 138 3.46 1.04 8.59
CA THR A 138 4.36 0.57 9.66
C THR A 138 3.96 -0.80 10.24
N GLN A 139 2.76 -1.27 9.97
CA GLN A 139 2.25 -2.55 10.44
C GLN A 139 2.25 -3.60 9.33
N ARG A 140 1.86 -3.24 8.09
CA ARG A 140 1.77 -4.17 6.97
C ARG A 140 3.13 -4.50 6.36
N LEU A 141 4.00 -3.49 6.18
CA LEU A 141 5.30 -3.71 5.55
C LEU A 141 6.20 -4.67 6.35
N PRO A 142 6.36 -4.52 7.70
CA PRO A 142 7.14 -5.48 8.49
C PRO A 142 6.61 -6.91 8.43
N ARG A 143 5.29 -7.08 8.33
CA ARG A 143 4.67 -8.41 8.20
C ARG A 143 4.96 -9.08 6.86
N LEU A 144 5.31 -8.30 5.84
CA LEU A 144 5.70 -8.81 4.51
C LEU A 144 7.19 -9.11 4.41
N ILE A 145 8.05 -8.25 4.97
CA ILE A 145 9.50 -8.29 4.72
C ILE A 145 10.38 -8.44 5.97
N GLY A 146 9.78 -8.49 7.14
CA GLY A 146 10.47 -8.48 8.44
C GLY A 146 10.74 -7.06 8.97
N PRO A 147 10.78 -6.90 10.30
CA PRO A 147 10.93 -5.59 10.95
C PRO A 147 12.22 -4.85 10.59
N GLU A 148 13.37 -5.54 10.57
CA GLU A 148 14.66 -4.92 10.24
C GLU A 148 14.72 -4.40 8.80
N ALA A 149 14.17 -5.15 7.83
CA ALA A 149 14.10 -4.72 6.44
C ALA A 149 13.15 -3.52 6.29
N ALA A 150 12.02 -3.55 7.01
CA ALA A 150 11.06 -2.45 7.02
C ALA A 150 11.65 -1.16 7.62
N LEU A 151 12.46 -1.24 8.69
CA LEU A 151 13.17 -0.09 9.24
C LEU A 151 14.03 0.63 8.19
N LYS A 152 14.71 -0.13 7.32
CA LYS A 152 15.60 0.42 6.28
C LYS A 152 14.85 1.21 5.20
N ILE A 153 13.56 1.01 5.07
CA ILE A 153 12.69 1.74 4.13
C ILE A 153 11.97 2.90 4.86
N ILE A 154 11.41 2.62 6.04
CA ILE A 154 10.52 3.56 6.74
C ILE A 154 11.31 4.67 7.42
N VAL A 155 12.41 4.35 8.11
CA VAL A 155 13.16 5.32 8.93
C VAL A 155 13.89 6.38 8.07
N PRO A 156 14.57 6.04 6.96
CA PRO A 156 15.11 7.06 6.07
C PRO A 156 14.05 7.66 5.13
N GLY A 157 12.93 6.95 4.89
CA GLY A 157 11.88 7.37 3.97
C GLY A 157 12.32 7.37 2.50
N ASP A 158 13.34 6.61 2.15
CA ASP A 158 13.80 6.47 0.77
C ASP A 158 13.02 5.36 0.06
N PRO A 159 12.49 5.63 -1.15
CA PRO A 159 11.80 4.61 -1.91
C PRO A 159 12.79 3.59 -2.48
N VAL A 160 12.32 2.37 -2.66
CA VAL A 160 13.03 1.30 -3.36
C VAL A 160 12.40 1.03 -4.72
N LYS A 161 13.17 0.46 -5.64
CA LYS A 161 12.66 0.02 -6.95
C LYS A 161 11.77 -1.22 -6.81
N ALA A 162 10.80 -1.39 -7.72
CA ALA A 162 9.92 -2.54 -7.73
C ALA A 162 10.69 -3.87 -7.84
N THR A 163 11.81 -3.90 -8.56
CA THR A 163 12.70 -5.06 -8.65
C THR A 163 13.33 -5.43 -7.30
N GLU A 164 13.63 -4.45 -6.45
CA GLU A 164 14.10 -4.71 -5.09
C GLU A 164 12.93 -5.10 -4.17
N ALA A 165 11.78 -4.45 -4.32
CA ALA A 165 10.56 -4.79 -3.60
C ALA A 165 10.10 -6.23 -3.85
N LEU A 166 10.29 -6.74 -5.09
CA LEU A 166 10.07 -8.14 -5.45
C LEU A 166 11.01 -9.07 -4.67
N LYS A 167 12.31 -8.77 -4.63
CA LYS A 167 13.29 -9.57 -3.87
C LYS A 167 13.00 -9.57 -2.37
N LEU A 168 12.58 -8.44 -1.84
CA LEU A 168 12.20 -8.29 -0.43
C LEU A 168 10.87 -9.00 -0.10
N GLY A 169 9.99 -9.20 -1.09
CA GLY A 169 8.74 -9.94 -0.93
C GLY A 169 7.49 -9.08 -0.65
N PHE A 170 7.52 -7.78 -0.97
CA PHE A 170 6.32 -6.95 -0.91
C PHE A 170 5.82 -6.45 -2.28
N VAL A 171 6.37 -6.98 -3.37
CA VAL A 171 5.80 -7.02 -4.71
C VAL A 171 5.76 -8.49 -5.13
N ASP A 172 4.69 -8.92 -5.78
CA ASP A 172 4.44 -10.32 -6.11
C ASP A 172 4.87 -10.67 -7.55
N ALA A 173 4.85 -9.69 -8.48
CA ALA A 173 5.34 -9.87 -9.84
C ALA A 173 5.76 -8.55 -10.50
N ILE A 174 6.72 -8.62 -11.41
CA ILE A 174 7.02 -7.54 -12.36
C ILE A 174 6.25 -7.82 -13.65
N ILE A 175 5.62 -6.78 -14.17
CA ILE A 175 4.86 -6.81 -15.43
C ILE A 175 5.66 -6.04 -16.48
N ASP A 176 5.95 -6.71 -17.58
CA ASP A 176 6.53 -6.10 -18.76
C ASP A 176 5.42 -5.70 -19.74
N GLY A 177 5.57 -4.55 -20.40
CA GLY A 177 4.60 -4.03 -21.36
C GLY A 177 3.39 -3.35 -20.72
N ASP A 178 2.18 -3.67 -21.15
CA ASP A 178 0.94 -3.06 -20.65
C ASP A 178 0.61 -3.54 -19.24
N LEU A 179 0.77 -2.65 -18.27
CA LEU A 179 0.57 -2.95 -16.86
C LEU A 179 -0.87 -3.34 -16.54
N GLU A 180 -1.87 -2.67 -17.12
CA GLU A 180 -3.28 -2.97 -16.83
C GLU A 180 -3.65 -4.36 -17.35
N ALA A 181 -3.30 -4.65 -18.61
CA ALA A 181 -3.52 -5.96 -19.20
C ALA A 181 -2.78 -7.07 -18.42
N GLY A 182 -1.52 -6.81 -18.03
CA GLY A 182 -0.72 -7.74 -17.23
C GLY A 182 -1.28 -7.97 -15.83
N ALA A 183 -1.79 -6.93 -15.15
CA ALA A 183 -2.42 -7.05 -13.85
C ALA A 183 -3.75 -7.83 -13.91
N ILE A 184 -4.54 -7.63 -14.96
CA ILE A 184 -5.76 -8.41 -15.20
C ILE A 184 -5.41 -9.88 -15.46
N ALA A 185 -4.39 -10.14 -16.27
CA ALA A 185 -3.91 -11.50 -16.53
C ALA A 185 -3.39 -12.17 -15.25
N PHE A 186 -2.62 -11.44 -14.44
CA PHE A 186 -2.17 -11.90 -13.12
C PHE A 186 -3.36 -12.24 -12.22
N ALA A 187 -4.35 -11.36 -12.14
CA ALA A 187 -5.54 -11.59 -11.32
C ALA A 187 -6.27 -12.87 -11.75
N ARG A 188 -6.53 -13.03 -13.05
CA ARG A 188 -7.19 -14.23 -13.61
C ARG A 188 -6.41 -15.52 -13.34
N ALA A 189 -5.10 -15.51 -13.52
CA ALA A 189 -4.24 -16.67 -13.27
C ALA A 189 -4.17 -17.08 -11.78
N ASN A 190 -4.59 -16.19 -10.88
CA ASN A 190 -4.52 -16.39 -9.43
C ASN A 190 -5.89 -16.44 -8.76
N LEU A 191 -6.99 -16.50 -9.51
CA LEU A 191 -8.32 -16.70 -8.94
C LEU A 191 -8.38 -18.02 -8.16
N GLY A 192 -9.00 -17.99 -6.99
CA GLY A 192 -9.12 -19.15 -6.10
C GLY A 192 -7.83 -19.49 -5.32
N ARG A 193 -6.70 -18.82 -5.55
CA ARG A 193 -5.51 -18.96 -4.69
C ARG A 193 -5.72 -18.18 -3.39
N ASN A 194 -5.30 -18.79 -2.29
CA ASN A 194 -5.32 -18.13 -0.99
C ASN A 194 -4.13 -17.17 -0.86
N PHE A 195 -4.39 -15.87 -0.96
CA PHE A 195 -3.43 -14.81 -0.65
C PHE A 195 -3.68 -14.34 0.79
N THR A 196 -2.73 -14.60 1.67
CA THR A 196 -2.81 -14.08 3.04
C THR A 196 -2.56 -12.57 3.03
N LEU A 197 -3.55 -11.81 3.49
CA LEU A 197 -3.43 -10.36 3.66
C LEU A 197 -2.23 -9.99 4.54
N ALA A 198 -1.55 -8.90 4.23
CA ALA A 198 -0.38 -8.45 4.99
C ALA A 198 -0.67 -8.33 6.50
N ARG A 199 -1.88 -7.82 6.87
CA ARG A 199 -2.28 -7.68 8.28
C ARG A 199 -2.34 -9.01 9.04
N ASN A 200 -2.62 -10.11 8.36
CA ASN A 200 -2.78 -11.44 8.95
C ASN A 200 -1.48 -12.26 8.95
N ARG A 201 -0.42 -11.77 8.31
CA ARG A 201 0.85 -12.50 8.24
C ARG A 201 1.62 -12.38 9.55
N THR A 202 2.16 -13.51 9.99
CA THR A 202 2.98 -13.60 11.19
C THR A 202 4.35 -14.22 10.92
N ASP A 203 4.53 -14.85 9.75
CA ASP A 203 5.74 -15.60 9.39
C ASP A 203 7.03 -14.76 9.43
N LYS A 204 6.93 -13.45 9.17
CA LYS A 204 8.08 -12.54 9.17
C LYS A 204 8.25 -11.73 10.47
N ILE A 205 7.28 -11.81 11.37
CA ILE A 205 7.31 -11.03 12.62
C ILE A 205 7.40 -11.91 13.88
N ALA A 206 7.14 -13.20 13.76
CA ALA A 206 7.28 -14.14 14.88
C ALA A 206 8.76 -14.42 15.19
N GLY A 207 9.08 -14.52 16.49
CA GLY A 207 10.42 -14.92 16.95
C GLY A 207 11.54 -13.91 16.62
N GLN A 208 11.19 -12.62 16.50
CA GLN A 208 12.17 -11.57 16.18
C GLN A 208 13.21 -11.39 17.26
N ASP A 209 14.48 -11.24 16.88
CA ASP A 209 15.58 -10.88 17.79
C ASP A 209 15.49 -9.39 18.13
N MET A 210 15.06 -9.09 19.36
CA MET A 210 14.94 -7.72 19.85
C MET A 210 16.27 -6.99 19.86
N ALA A 211 17.38 -7.68 20.18
CA ALA A 211 18.71 -7.05 20.24
C ALA A 211 19.19 -6.67 18.83
N ALA A 212 18.98 -7.53 17.84
CA ALA A 212 19.28 -7.23 16.43
C ALA A 212 18.43 -6.06 15.90
N PHE A 213 17.13 -6.06 16.21
CA PHE A 213 16.23 -4.95 15.86
C PHE A 213 16.70 -3.63 16.49
N ASP A 214 17.05 -3.63 17.79
CA ASP A 214 17.51 -2.42 18.50
C ASP A 214 18.82 -1.90 17.95
N ALA A 215 19.75 -2.78 17.61
CA ALA A 215 21.01 -2.41 16.98
C ALA A 215 20.80 -1.76 15.59
N ALA A 216 19.91 -2.33 14.77
CA ALA A 216 19.56 -1.79 13.47
C ALA A 216 18.88 -0.42 13.61
N ALA A 217 17.92 -0.28 14.53
CA ALA A 217 17.24 0.98 14.83
C ALA A 217 18.22 2.06 15.30
N ALA A 218 19.12 1.74 16.24
CA ALA A 218 20.13 2.68 16.74
C ALA A 218 21.05 3.18 15.63
N ALA A 219 21.47 2.30 14.70
CA ALA A 219 22.31 2.66 13.57
C ALA A 219 21.61 3.66 12.63
N LEU A 220 20.30 3.50 12.38
CA LEU A 220 19.51 4.40 11.56
C LEU A 220 19.25 5.75 12.26
N LEU A 221 18.94 5.72 13.57
CA LEU A 221 18.64 6.93 14.35
C LEU A 221 19.88 7.84 14.50
N LYS A 222 21.11 7.30 14.51
CA LYS A 222 22.34 8.13 14.46
C LYS A 222 22.36 9.06 13.25
N ARG A 223 21.79 8.65 12.11
CA ARG A 223 21.72 9.46 10.89
C ARG A 223 20.59 10.49 10.93
N ALA A 224 19.59 10.29 11.78
CA ALA A 224 18.41 11.14 11.88
C ALA A 224 18.62 12.44 12.66
N ARG A 225 19.81 12.67 13.22
CA ARG A 225 20.23 13.93 13.87
C ARG A 225 19.23 14.47 14.91
N GLY A 226 18.60 13.59 15.70
CA GLY A 226 17.67 13.98 16.77
C GLY A 226 16.24 14.31 16.33
N GLN A 227 15.88 14.06 15.08
CA GLN A 227 14.50 14.21 14.64
C GLN A 227 13.57 13.22 15.37
N GLU A 228 12.34 13.66 15.69
CA GLU A 228 11.38 12.84 16.45
C GLU A 228 10.64 11.81 15.56
N SER A 229 10.30 12.16 14.32
CA SER A 229 9.58 11.26 13.42
C SER A 229 10.30 9.93 13.13
N PRO A 230 11.65 9.87 12.96
CA PRO A 230 12.37 8.60 12.85
C PRO A 230 12.24 7.73 14.11
N LYS A 231 12.24 8.33 15.31
CA LYS A 231 12.03 7.58 16.58
C LYS A 231 10.63 7.00 16.60
N GLY A 232 9.61 7.80 16.28
CA GLY A 232 8.22 7.34 16.17
C GLY A 232 8.06 6.24 15.13
N CYS A 233 8.79 6.29 14.01
CA CYS A 233 8.80 5.22 13.01
C CYS A 233 9.38 3.91 13.58
N VAL A 234 10.49 3.98 14.34
CA VAL A 234 11.06 2.79 15.00
C VAL A 234 10.07 2.17 15.97
N GLU A 235 9.43 2.98 16.82
CA GLU A 235 8.43 2.50 17.78
C GLU A 235 7.22 1.87 17.09
N ALA A 236 6.72 2.49 16.02
CA ALA A 236 5.61 1.96 15.24
C ALA A 236 5.97 0.62 14.56
N VAL A 237 7.18 0.47 14.03
CA VAL A 237 7.65 -0.81 13.48
C VAL A 237 7.83 -1.85 14.59
N ARG A 238 8.34 -1.47 15.78
CA ARG A 238 8.44 -2.35 16.95
C ARG A 238 7.06 -2.90 17.33
N ALA A 239 6.04 -2.05 17.35
CA ALA A 239 4.67 -2.45 17.65
C ALA A 239 4.16 -3.56 16.71
N SER A 240 4.66 -3.64 15.46
CA SER A 240 4.21 -4.64 14.49
C SER A 240 4.44 -6.09 14.91
N PHE A 241 5.40 -6.36 15.81
CA PHE A 241 5.75 -7.70 16.28
C PHE A 241 5.65 -7.86 17.81
N THR A 242 5.31 -6.80 18.53
CA THR A 242 5.09 -6.83 19.99
C THR A 242 3.63 -6.66 20.39
N LEU A 243 2.80 -6.14 19.50
CA LEU A 243 1.38 -5.88 19.73
C LEU A 243 0.51 -6.54 18.64
N PRO A 244 -0.79 -6.79 18.91
CA PRO A 244 -1.77 -7.13 17.88
C PRO A 244 -1.80 -6.07 16.77
N PHE A 245 -2.35 -6.42 15.60
CA PHE A 245 -2.45 -5.48 14.48
C PHE A 245 -3.39 -4.30 14.77
N GLU A 246 -4.40 -4.51 15.61
CA GLU A 246 -5.43 -3.54 16.00
C GLU A 246 -5.06 -2.78 17.28
#